data_2cee1487502d926f9f2473dd4f3ae64e
#
_entry.id   2cee1487502d926f9f2473dd4f3ae64e
#
_cell.length_a   1.000
_cell.length_b   1.000
_cell.length_c   1.000
_cell.angle_alpha   90.00
_cell.angle_beta   90.00
_cell.angle_gamma   90.00
#
_symmetry.space_group_name_H-M   'P 1'
#
loop_
_entity.id
_entity.type
_entity.pdbx_description
1 polymer ?
#
loop_
_entity_poly.entity_id
_entity_poly.type
_entity_poly.pdbx_seq_one_letter_code
_entity_poly.pdbx_strand_id
1 'polypeptide(L)'
;MRTFQFSDAKSHKFWSIEVTGTSFTVTYGKVGTAGQTSTKSFPTPEKAQAEADKLIREKTGKGYVEMTPKAPASDEEALERAVIANPHDLAARSAYADFLTEKGDSRGEFIRMQLALEDPSLSAAERKKFAAKEKDLMAQHKLGDWAKAVPEVTENNWDRAENNDPTGGKSLIFQGGLLTTINIGRLSVPVARALFRAGPETRFVHNLFVGGLAYDDEEEEGTDEDAPAEPGIPPIPEGVENPAQHLLVRWPQLRFIRRFIWGWPADPTDEYPSCHMNGDLVYDFVKQMPDIEELRISAHVREPVANKLFALKMPRLRVFQLDHGWSFPYEKLVAQPLPFLEEISSHPHGLEHGD
;
A
#
# COMPACT_ATOMS: atom_id res chain seq x y z
N MET A 1 -12.66 -8.86 -17.33
CA MET A 1 -11.33 -9.18 -17.90
C MET A 1 -10.66 -10.28 -17.07
N ARG A 2 -10.09 -11.32 -17.69
CA ARG A 2 -9.31 -12.40 -17.02
C ARG A 2 -7.86 -12.29 -17.49
N THR A 3 -6.91 -12.39 -16.56
CA THR A 3 -5.47 -12.22 -16.85
C THR A 3 -4.70 -13.45 -16.43
N PHE A 4 -3.76 -13.87 -17.24
CA PHE A 4 -2.93 -15.06 -17.05
C PHE A 4 -1.46 -14.68 -17.22
N GLN A 5 -0.59 -15.31 -16.46
CA GLN A 5 0.85 -15.15 -16.60
C GLN A 5 1.55 -16.48 -16.82
N PHE A 6 2.58 -16.44 -17.63
CA PHE A 6 3.52 -17.53 -17.84
C PHE A 6 4.92 -17.06 -17.44
N SER A 7 5.59 -17.85 -16.62
CA SER A 7 6.95 -17.53 -16.15
C SER A 7 7.80 -18.79 -16.18
N ASP A 8 8.92 -18.71 -16.88
CA ASP A 8 10.00 -19.70 -16.84
C ASP A 8 11.36 -18.98 -16.67
N ALA A 9 12.46 -19.73 -16.65
CA ALA A 9 13.80 -19.17 -16.48
C ALA A 9 14.22 -18.15 -17.54
N LYS A 10 13.53 -18.08 -18.68
CA LYS A 10 13.89 -17.21 -19.84
C LYS A 10 12.77 -16.26 -20.27
N SER A 11 11.56 -16.40 -19.72
CA SER A 11 10.39 -15.72 -20.27
C SER A 11 9.35 -15.40 -19.21
N HIS A 12 8.97 -14.11 -19.11
CA HIS A 12 7.84 -13.62 -18.32
C HIS A 12 6.84 -12.97 -19.25
N LYS A 13 5.67 -13.62 -19.45
CA LYS A 13 4.63 -13.18 -20.38
C LYS A 13 3.30 -13.09 -19.69
N PHE A 14 2.48 -12.12 -20.12
CA PHE A 14 1.08 -12.05 -19.74
C PHE A 14 0.17 -12.26 -20.94
N TRP A 15 -1.03 -12.72 -20.69
CA TRP A 15 -2.12 -12.83 -21.62
C TRP A 15 -3.42 -12.54 -20.89
N SER A 16 -4.22 -11.62 -21.38
CA SER A 16 -5.53 -11.29 -20.82
C SER A 16 -6.61 -11.41 -21.86
N ILE A 17 -7.84 -11.73 -21.43
CA ILE A 17 -9.02 -11.80 -22.28
C ILE A 17 -10.21 -11.16 -21.61
N GLU A 18 -10.94 -10.36 -22.38
CA GLU A 18 -12.18 -9.73 -21.96
C GLU A 18 -13.27 -10.00 -22.97
N VAL A 19 -14.39 -10.55 -22.53
CA VAL A 19 -15.56 -10.79 -23.39
C VAL A 19 -16.56 -9.67 -23.17
N THR A 20 -17.00 -9.03 -24.25
CA THR A 20 -17.98 -7.95 -24.22
C THR A 20 -18.99 -8.16 -25.36
N GLY A 21 -20.21 -8.53 -24.98
CA GLY A 21 -21.26 -8.83 -25.95
C GLY A 21 -20.86 -9.94 -26.91
N THR A 22 -20.85 -9.67 -28.20
CA THR A 22 -20.52 -10.63 -29.27
C THR A 22 -19.04 -10.68 -29.62
N SER A 23 -18.16 -10.05 -28.83
CA SER A 23 -16.73 -10.02 -29.12
C SER A 23 -15.89 -10.32 -27.88
N PHE A 24 -14.66 -10.75 -28.10
CA PHE A 24 -13.65 -10.72 -27.06
C PHE A 24 -12.41 -9.97 -27.54
N THR A 25 -11.71 -9.37 -26.59
CA THR A 25 -10.44 -8.70 -26.78
C THR A 25 -9.35 -9.43 -25.99
N VAL A 26 -8.26 -9.78 -26.65
CA VAL A 26 -7.06 -10.34 -26.01
C VAL A 26 -5.94 -9.31 -26.03
N THR A 27 -5.23 -9.21 -24.88
CA THR A 27 -4.00 -8.42 -24.76
C THR A 27 -2.87 -9.34 -24.28
N TYR A 28 -1.73 -9.33 -24.95
CA TYR A 28 -0.61 -10.20 -24.61
C TYR A 28 0.74 -9.53 -24.83
N GLY A 29 1.73 -9.94 -24.07
CA GLY A 29 3.07 -9.34 -24.14
C GLY A 29 4.01 -9.83 -23.06
N LYS A 30 5.15 -9.15 -22.93
CA LYS A 30 6.02 -9.34 -21.76
C LYS A 30 5.40 -8.68 -20.54
N VAL A 31 5.53 -9.29 -19.37
CA VAL A 31 5.10 -8.68 -18.10
C VAL A 31 5.81 -7.33 -17.94
N GLY A 32 5.03 -6.29 -17.59
CA GLY A 32 5.54 -4.92 -17.48
C GLY A 32 5.51 -4.09 -18.79
N THR A 33 4.96 -4.64 -19.90
CA THR A 33 4.73 -3.86 -21.14
C THR A 33 3.25 -3.65 -21.41
N ALA A 34 2.89 -2.68 -22.23
CA ALA A 34 1.50 -2.46 -22.65
C ALA A 34 0.90 -3.67 -23.41
N GLY A 35 1.76 -4.50 -24.02
CA GLY A 35 1.37 -5.63 -24.81
C GLY A 35 0.76 -5.26 -26.16
N GLN A 36 0.31 -6.29 -26.89
CA GLN A 36 -0.41 -6.18 -28.15
C GLN A 36 -1.86 -6.59 -27.93
N THR A 37 -2.80 -5.86 -28.53
CA THR A 37 -4.24 -6.09 -28.39
C THR A 37 -4.82 -6.58 -29.69
N SER A 38 -5.71 -7.61 -29.62
CA SER A 38 -6.44 -8.15 -30.75
C SER A 38 -7.90 -8.40 -30.35
N THR A 39 -8.84 -7.92 -31.15
CA THR A 39 -10.29 -8.13 -30.92
C THR A 39 -10.86 -9.05 -31.98
N LYS A 40 -11.75 -9.95 -31.56
CA LYS A 40 -12.45 -10.87 -32.47
C LYS A 40 -13.95 -10.86 -32.17
N SER A 41 -14.77 -10.71 -33.20
CA SER A 41 -16.23 -10.67 -33.11
C SER A 41 -16.87 -11.98 -33.61
N PHE A 42 -18.04 -12.29 -33.08
CA PHE A 42 -18.79 -13.52 -33.33
C PHE A 42 -20.26 -13.21 -33.58
N PRO A 43 -21.01 -14.13 -34.17
CA PRO A 43 -22.44 -13.90 -34.45
C PRO A 43 -23.31 -13.79 -33.19
N THR A 44 -22.93 -14.44 -32.08
CA THR A 44 -23.69 -14.44 -30.83
C THR A 44 -22.76 -14.33 -29.61
N PRO A 45 -23.25 -13.82 -28.48
CA PRO A 45 -22.49 -13.76 -27.22
C PRO A 45 -22.02 -15.15 -26.74
N GLU A 46 -22.88 -16.17 -26.87
CA GLU A 46 -22.56 -17.55 -26.46
C GLU A 46 -21.38 -18.10 -27.27
N LYS A 47 -21.30 -17.77 -28.57
CA LYS A 47 -20.21 -18.18 -29.43
C LYS A 47 -18.92 -17.44 -29.08
N ALA A 48 -19.01 -16.16 -28.74
CA ALA A 48 -17.89 -15.38 -28.24
C ALA A 48 -17.33 -15.97 -26.95
N GLN A 49 -18.21 -16.32 -25.99
CA GLN A 49 -17.83 -16.93 -24.72
C GLN A 49 -17.20 -18.32 -24.92
N ALA A 50 -17.80 -19.18 -25.75
CA ALA A 50 -17.29 -20.53 -26.02
C ALA A 50 -15.88 -20.51 -26.62
N GLU A 51 -15.62 -19.60 -27.56
CA GLU A 51 -14.29 -19.44 -28.16
C GLU A 51 -13.28 -18.81 -27.17
N ALA A 52 -13.71 -17.90 -26.31
CA ALA A 52 -12.88 -17.37 -25.24
C ALA A 52 -12.47 -18.48 -24.26
N ASP A 53 -13.42 -19.33 -23.82
CA ASP A 53 -13.15 -20.44 -22.92
C ASP A 53 -12.21 -21.49 -23.52
N LYS A 54 -12.29 -21.71 -24.84
CA LYS A 54 -11.36 -22.56 -25.57
C LYS A 54 -9.93 -22.00 -25.55
N LEU A 55 -9.76 -20.69 -25.79
CA LEU A 55 -8.47 -20.02 -25.71
C LEU A 55 -7.88 -20.06 -24.30
N ILE A 56 -8.73 -19.91 -23.27
CA ILE A 56 -8.31 -20.01 -21.88
C ILE A 56 -7.76 -21.43 -21.59
N ARG A 57 -8.49 -22.48 -21.97
CA ARG A 57 -8.03 -23.86 -21.81
C ARG A 57 -6.71 -24.11 -22.55
N GLU A 58 -6.56 -23.58 -23.74
CA GLU A 58 -5.31 -23.70 -24.50
C GLU A 58 -4.14 -23.00 -23.79
N LYS A 59 -4.35 -21.80 -23.22
CA LYS A 59 -3.32 -21.07 -22.49
C LYS A 59 -2.94 -21.75 -21.18
N THR A 60 -3.92 -22.19 -20.39
CA THR A 60 -3.66 -22.93 -19.15
C THR A 60 -2.94 -24.25 -19.43
N GLY A 61 -3.29 -24.97 -20.50
CA GLY A 61 -2.56 -26.15 -20.94
C GLY A 61 -1.11 -25.89 -21.36
N LYS A 62 -0.77 -24.66 -21.74
CA LYS A 62 0.60 -24.20 -22.02
C LYS A 62 1.34 -23.64 -20.79
N GLY A 63 0.81 -23.85 -19.59
CA GLY A 63 1.44 -23.40 -18.34
C GLY A 63 1.16 -21.95 -17.95
N TYR A 64 0.21 -21.27 -18.59
CA TYR A 64 -0.25 -19.97 -18.11
C TYR A 64 -1.12 -20.16 -16.85
N VAL A 65 -0.80 -19.44 -15.80
CA VAL A 65 -1.55 -19.42 -14.53
C VAL A 65 -2.44 -18.19 -14.50
N GLU A 66 -3.70 -18.37 -14.15
CA GLU A 66 -4.64 -17.28 -14.03
C GLU A 66 -4.29 -16.37 -12.86
N MET A 67 -4.13 -15.07 -13.14
CA MET A 67 -3.83 -14.01 -12.17
C MET A 67 -5.08 -13.23 -11.78
N THR A 68 -6.25 -13.69 -12.22
CA THR A 68 -7.52 -13.04 -11.85
C THR A 68 -7.67 -13.13 -10.33
N PRO A 69 -8.12 -12.07 -9.64
CA PRO A 69 -8.42 -12.16 -8.23
C PRO A 69 -9.33 -13.36 -8.01
N LYS A 70 -8.90 -14.31 -7.19
CA LYS A 70 -9.72 -15.48 -6.82
C LYS A 70 -11.07 -14.94 -6.36
N ALA A 71 -12.16 -15.54 -6.86
CA ALA A 71 -13.49 -15.23 -6.31
C ALA A 71 -13.42 -15.32 -4.78
N PRO A 72 -14.06 -14.41 -4.02
CA PRO A 72 -14.02 -14.45 -2.57
C PRO A 72 -14.46 -15.82 -2.09
N ALA A 73 -13.70 -16.39 -1.16
CA ALA A 73 -13.97 -17.72 -0.61
C ALA A 73 -15.16 -17.69 0.38
N SER A 74 -15.55 -16.50 0.82
CA SER A 74 -16.65 -16.26 1.75
C SER A 74 -17.27 -14.88 1.51
N ASP A 75 -18.46 -14.68 2.07
CA ASP A 75 -19.14 -13.38 2.06
C ASP A 75 -18.30 -12.33 2.81
N GLU A 76 -17.60 -12.73 3.87
CA GLU A 76 -16.68 -11.85 4.62
C GLU A 76 -15.57 -11.33 3.71
N GLU A 77 -14.89 -12.22 2.98
CA GLU A 77 -13.82 -11.83 2.06
C GLU A 77 -14.34 -10.91 0.94
N ALA A 78 -15.59 -11.11 0.49
CA ALA A 78 -16.22 -10.24 -0.50
C ALA A 78 -16.44 -8.82 0.04
N LEU A 79 -16.95 -8.72 1.27
CA LEU A 79 -17.19 -7.44 1.94
C LEU A 79 -15.88 -6.72 2.29
N GLU A 80 -14.87 -7.45 2.77
CA GLU A 80 -13.54 -6.91 3.00
C GLU A 80 -12.93 -6.31 1.73
N ARG A 81 -13.01 -7.05 0.62
CA ARG A 81 -12.54 -6.57 -0.68
C ARG A 81 -13.28 -5.31 -1.15
N ALA A 82 -14.59 -5.23 -0.90
CA ALA A 82 -15.35 -4.03 -1.24
C ALA A 82 -14.86 -2.80 -0.45
N VAL A 83 -14.62 -2.97 0.85
CA VAL A 83 -14.07 -1.90 1.70
C VAL A 83 -12.66 -1.52 1.27
N ILE A 84 -11.77 -2.49 0.98
CA ILE A 84 -10.40 -2.23 0.51
C ILE A 84 -10.41 -1.50 -0.84
N ALA A 85 -11.31 -1.89 -1.75
CA ALA A 85 -11.42 -1.27 -3.07
C ALA A 85 -11.86 0.20 -2.98
N ASN A 86 -12.74 0.53 -2.03
CA ASN A 86 -13.17 1.91 -1.76
C ASN A 86 -13.30 2.17 -0.26
N PRO A 87 -12.21 2.54 0.42
CA PRO A 87 -12.19 2.72 1.88
C PRO A 87 -13.15 3.78 2.40
N HIS A 88 -13.59 4.72 1.56
CA HIS A 88 -14.54 5.79 1.92
C HIS A 88 -15.99 5.45 1.60
N ASP A 89 -16.26 4.27 1.06
CA ASP A 89 -17.63 3.83 0.77
C ASP A 89 -18.36 3.46 2.08
N LEU A 90 -19.28 4.35 2.48
CA LEU A 90 -20.09 4.17 3.67
C LEU A 90 -20.97 2.91 3.57
N ALA A 91 -21.52 2.60 2.39
CA ALA A 91 -22.36 1.44 2.20
C ALA A 91 -21.58 0.13 2.36
N ALA A 92 -20.38 0.05 1.79
CA ALA A 92 -19.48 -1.10 1.95
C ALA A 92 -19.09 -1.31 3.41
N ARG A 93 -18.69 -0.23 4.12
CA ARG A 93 -18.34 -0.30 5.55
C ARG A 93 -19.52 -0.71 6.41
N SER A 94 -20.73 -0.17 6.15
CA SER A 94 -21.95 -0.53 6.87
C SER A 94 -22.30 -2.01 6.65
N ALA A 95 -22.28 -2.48 5.41
CA ALA A 95 -22.56 -3.88 5.08
C ALA A 95 -21.58 -4.84 5.77
N TYR A 96 -20.29 -4.47 5.84
CA TYR A 96 -19.29 -5.25 6.57
C TYR A 96 -19.56 -5.26 8.08
N ALA A 97 -19.95 -4.13 8.66
CA ALA A 97 -20.33 -4.03 10.07
C ALA A 97 -21.55 -4.87 10.41
N ASP A 98 -22.56 -4.87 9.52
CA ASP A 98 -23.78 -5.67 9.67
C ASP A 98 -23.45 -7.16 9.63
N PHE A 99 -22.66 -7.59 8.67
CA PHE A 99 -22.20 -8.97 8.55
C PHE A 99 -21.47 -9.44 9.82
N LEU A 100 -20.51 -8.65 10.32
CA LEU A 100 -19.79 -8.98 11.55
C LEU A 100 -20.74 -9.11 12.74
N THR A 101 -21.70 -8.18 12.86
CA THR A 101 -22.69 -8.20 13.95
C THR A 101 -23.59 -9.45 13.87
N GLU A 102 -24.04 -9.85 12.69
CA GLU A 102 -24.83 -11.07 12.47
C GLU A 102 -24.04 -12.35 12.84
N LYS A 103 -22.73 -12.31 12.68
CA LYS A 103 -21.81 -13.38 13.12
C LYS A 103 -21.52 -13.35 14.63
N GLY A 104 -22.03 -12.38 15.36
CA GLY A 104 -21.73 -12.16 16.78
C GLY A 104 -20.33 -11.59 17.03
N ASP A 105 -19.70 -11.04 16.00
CA ASP A 105 -18.39 -10.37 16.12
C ASP A 105 -18.63 -8.92 16.52
N SER A 106 -18.18 -8.59 17.71
CA SER A 106 -18.38 -7.25 18.29
C SER A 106 -17.57 -6.14 17.60
N ARG A 107 -16.62 -6.49 16.69
CA ARG A 107 -16.01 -5.51 15.80
C ARG A 107 -17.05 -4.78 14.95
N GLY A 108 -18.16 -5.46 14.61
CA GLY A 108 -19.30 -4.83 13.91
C GLY A 108 -19.89 -3.66 14.69
N GLU A 109 -20.03 -3.80 16.02
CA GLU A 109 -20.50 -2.70 16.88
C GLU A 109 -19.52 -1.53 16.89
N PHE A 110 -18.20 -1.82 16.93
CA PHE A 110 -17.17 -0.79 16.88
C PHE A 110 -17.20 0.00 15.56
N ILE A 111 -17.33 -0.70 14.40
CA ILE A 111 -17.45 -0.04 13.10
C ILE A 111 -18.70 0.85 13.05
N ARG A 112 -19.86 0.33 13.45
CA ARG A 112 -21.11 1.11 13.47
C ARG A 112 -21.01 2.36 14.32
N MET A 113 -20.36 2.26 15.48
CA MET A 113 -20.20 3.40 16.37
C MET A 113 -19.29 4.46 15.75
N GLN A 114 -18.17 4.08 15.15
CA GLN A 114 -17.29 5.04 14.49
C GLN A 114 -17.97 5.67 13.26
N LEU A 115 -18.73 4.90 12.48
CA LEU A 115 -19.52 5.45 11.39
C LEU A 115 -20.56 6.48 11.90
N ALA A 116 -21.18 6.20 13.05
CA ALA A 116 -22.08 7.17 13.67
C ALA A 116 -21.36 8.45 14.10
N LEU A 117 -20.10 8.36 14.57
CA LEU A 117 -19.28 9.53 14.93
C LEU A 117 -18.92 10.42 13.73
N GLU A 118 -18.97 9.88 12.52
CA GLU A 118 -18.77 10.64 11.27
C GLU A 118 -19.99 11.55 10.96
N ASP A 119 -21.15 11.34 11.59
CA ASP A 119 -22.33 12.20 11.40
C ASP A 119 -22.08 13.60 11.98
N PRO A 120 -22.08 14.66 11.13
CA PRO A 120 -21.85 16.02 11.58
C PRO A 120 -22.97 16.56 12.47
N SER A 121 -24.18 15.96 12.43
CA SER A 121 -25.35 16.40 13.19
C SER A 121 -25.32 16.01 14.67
N LEU A 122 -24.40 15.12 15.09
CA LEU A 122 -24.28 14.71 16.48
C LEU A 122 -23.99 15.87 17.42
N SER A 123 -24.74 15.94 18.52
CA SER A 123 -24.49 16.86 19.60
C SER A 123 -23.16 16.58 20.31
N ALA A 124 -22.59 17.58 20.99
CA ALA A 124 -21.36 17.42 21.76
C ALA A 124 -21.49 16.34 22.87
N ALA A 125 -22.67 16.21 23.46
CA ALA A 125 -22.96 15.20 24.49
C ALA A 125 -22.94 13.78 23.91
N GLU A 126 -23.53 13.57 22.75
CA GLU A 126 -23.52 12.29 22.03
C GLU A 126 -22.10 11.91 21.58
N ARG A 127 -21.36 12.86 21.02
CA ARG A 127 -19.95 12.64 20.65
C ARG A 127 -19.12 12.19 21.84
N LYS A 128 -19.27 12.84 23.01
CA LYS A 128 -18.57 12.45 24.23
C LYS A 128 -18.95 11.04 24.70
N LYS A 129 -20.24 10.68 24.62
CA LYS A 129 -20.71 9.32 24.96
C LYS A 129 -20.15 8.28 24.01
N PHE A 130 -20.16 8.54 22.70
CA PHE A 130 -19.61 7.62 21.71
C PHE A 130 -18.09 7.48 21.83
N ALA A 131 -17.36 8.57 22.06
CA ALA A 131 -15.90 8.51 22.28
C ALA A 131 -15.51 7.69 23.51
N ALA A 132 -16.30 7.75 24.59
CA ALA A 132 -16.08 6.91 25.75
C ALA A 132 -16.28 5.42 25.41
N LYS A 133 -17.37 5.09 24.72
CA LYS A 133 -17.68 3.73 24.28
C LYS A 133 -16.63 3.20 23.27
N GLU A 134 -16.12 4.05 22.40
CA GLU A 134 -15.05 3.73 21.47
C GLU A 134 -13.81 3.21 22.19
N LYS A 135 -13.39 3.94 23.23
CA LYS A 135 -12.23 3.55 24.04
C LYS A 135 -12.43 2.18 24.70
N ASP A 136 -13.64 1.92 25.22
CA ASP A 136 -13.97 0.65 25.86
C ASP A 136 -13.93 -0.50 24.84
N LEU A 137 -14.51 -0.29 23.65
CA LEU A 137 -14.52 -1.30 22.57
C LEU A 137 -13.11 -1.56 22.02
N MET A 138 -12.29 -0.53 21.85
CA MET A 138 -10.88 -0.70 21.45
C MET A 138 -10.13 -1.57 22.45
N ALA A 139 -10.30 -1.31 23.74
CA ALA A 139 -9.68 -2.09 24.80
C ALA A 139 -10.21 -3.53 24.82
N GLN A 140 -11.52 -3.72 24.69
CA GLN A 140 -12.16 -5.04 24.65
C GLN A 140 -11.64 -5.90 23.50
N HIS A 141 -11.44 -5.31 22.31
CA HIS A 141 -10.98 -6.01 21.12
C HIS A 141 -9.48 -6.03 20.97
N LYS A 142 -8.75 -5.42 21.90
CA LYS A 142 -7.29 -5.28 21.86
C LYS A 142 -6.79 -4.69 20.53
N LEU A 143 -7.59 -3.77 19.96
CA LEU A 143 -7.24 -3.13 18.69
C LEU A 143 -5.97 -2.30 18.86
N GLY A 144 -4.99 -2.53 18.00
CA GLY A 144 -3.69 -1.88 18.06
C GLY A 144 -2.75 -2.41 19.16
N ASP A 145 -3.11 -3.45 19.90
CA ASP A 145 -2.26 -4.00 20.98
C ASP A 145 -0.93 -4.53 20.45
N TRP A 146 -0.87 -4.97 19.19
CA TRP A 146 0.36 -5.39 18.55
C TRP A 146 1.41 -4.28 18.51
N ALA A 147 0.98 -3.02 18.40
CA ALA A 147 1.86 -1.87 18.36
C ALA A 147 2.45 -1.54 19.73
N LYS A 148 1.76 -1.91 20.83
CA LYS A 148 2.24 -1.65 22.21
C LYS A 148 3.50 -2.45 22.55
N ALA A 149 3.73 -3.56 21.85
CA ALA A 149 4.93 -4.36 22.02
C ALA A 149 6.17 -3.74 21.33
N VAL A 150 5.97 -2.66 20.59
CA VAL A 150 7.01 -1.98 19.82
C VAL A 150 6.90 -0.48 20.12
N PRO A 151 7.65 0.03 21.12
CA PRO A 151 7.58 1.42 21.58
C PRO A 151 7.70 2.42 20.43
N GLU A 152 8.54 2.15 19.43
CA GLU A 152 8.79 3.01 18.27
C GLU A 152 7.54 3.25 17.41
N VAL A 153 6.55 2.35 17.48
CA VAL A 153 5.25 2.56 16.83
C VAL A 153 4.34 3.44 17.68
N THR A 154 4.40 3.30 19.02
CA THR A 154 3.50 3.99 19.96
C THR A 154 4.05 5.32 20.45
N GLU A 155 5.35 5.38 20.63
CA GLU A 155 6.08 6.60 20.94
C GLU A 155 6.41 7.25 19.59
N ASN A 156 5.54 8.11 19.13
CA ASN A 156 5.75 8.81 17.87
C ASN A 156 6.96 9.73 17.97
N ASN A 157 8.16 9.14 17.88
CA ASN A 157 9.45 9.81 17.88
C ASN A 157 9.75 10.48 16.52
N TRP A 158 8.73 11.06 15.94
CA TRP A 158 8.97 12.05 14.92
C TRP A 158 9.70 13.19 15.62
N ASP A 159 11.01 13.32 15.36
CA ASP A 159 11.75 14.45 15.81
C ASP A 159 11.05 15.71 15.28
N ARG A 160 10.14 16.18 16.10
CA ARG A 160 9.69 17.54 16.31
C ARG A 160 9.85 18.54 15.17
N ALA A 161 9.72 18.13 13.95
CA ALA A 161 9.24 19.06 12.97
C ALA A 161 7.80 19.39 13.38
N GLU A 162 7.67 20.36 14.25
CA GLU A 162 6.50 20.70 15.06
C GLU A 162 5.22 20.96 14.27
N ASN A 163 5.24 20.84 12.94
CA ASN A 163 4.15 21.35 12.11
C ASN A 163 3.68 20.48 10.96
N ASN A 164 4.29 19.32 10.66
CA ASN A 164 3.95 18.60 9.43
C ASN A 164 3.55 17.12 9.60
N ASP A 165 3.38 16.62 10.83
CA ASP A 165 2.86 15.27 11.03
C ASP A 165 1.40 15.18 10.52
N PRO A 166 1.12 14.41 9.45
CA PRO A 166 -0.20 14.32 8.87
C PRO A 166 -1.21 13.64 9.80
N THR A 167 -0.77 13.09 10.92
CA THR A 167 -1.58 12.32 11.87
C THR A 167 -1.83 13.07 13.19
N GLY A 168 -1.17 14.23 13.39
CA GLY A 168 -1.26 14.96 14.67
C GLY A 168 -0.73 14.15 15.84
N GLY A 169 0.38 13.42 15.68
CA GLY A 169 1.03 12.63 16.71
C GLY A 169 0.45 11.23 16.93
N LYS A 170 -0.49 10.78 16.11
CA LYS A 170 -1.10 9.45 16.27
C LYS A 170 -0.37 8.42 15.42
N SER A 171 0.10 7.34 16.05
CA SER A 171 0.75 6.22 15.36
C SER A 171 -0.25 5.32 14.61
N LEU A 172 -1.42 5.11 15.18
CA LEU A 172 -2.50 4.33 14.58
C LEU A 172 -3.76 5.18 14.48
N ILE A 173 -4.36 5.22 13.29
CA ILE A 173 -5.65 5.88 13.09
C ILE A 173 -6.69 4.85 12.67
N PHE A 174 -7.72 4.76 13.47
CA PHE A 174 -8.93 4.01 13.14
C PHE A 174 -9.97 4.98 12.58
N GLN A 175 -10.49 4.67 11.42
CA GLN A 175 -11.55 5.43 10.77
C GLN A 175 -12.66 4.49 10.32
N GLY A 176 -13.89 4.79 10.71
CA GLY A 176 -15.01 3.90 10.43
C GLY A 176 -14.81 2.49 11.01
N GLY A 177 -14.14 2.38 12.16
CA GLY A 177 -13.90 1.11 12.85
C GLY A 177 -12.78 0.25 12.28
N LEU A 178 -12.05 0.74 11.31
CA LEU A 178 -10.97 0.02 10.62
C LEU A 178 -9.65 0.75 10.81
N LEU A 179 -8.57 0.01 11.02
CA LEU A 179 -7.23 0.59 11.03
C LEU A 179 -6.87 1.02 9.60
N THR A 180 -6.85 2.32 9.36
CA THR A 180 -6.66 2.90 8.02
C THR A 180 -5.28 3.51 7.83
N THR A 181 -4.64 3.93 8.91
CA THR A 181 -3.36 4.63 8.85
C THR A 181 -2.39 4.08 9.89
N ILE A 182 -1.18 3.83 9.46
CA ILE A 182 -0.03 3.55 10.31
C ILE A 182 0.99 4.65 10.10
N ASN A 183 1.42 5.26 11.20
CA ASN A 183 2.44 6.27 11.25
C ASN A 183 3.60 5.78 12.11
N ILE A 184 4.74 5.58 11.49
CA ILE A 184 5.97 5.06 12.10
C ILE A 184 6.97 6.21 12.15
N GLY A 185 7.36 6.64 13.35
CA GLY A 185 8.39 7.67 13.49
C GLY A 185 9.72 7.19 12.94
N ARG A 186 10.20 6.07 13.45
CA ARG A 186 11.43 5.42 13.00
C ARG A 186 11.22 3.95 12.69
N LEU A 187 11.60 3.52 11.51
CA LEU A 187 11.51 2.13 11.09
C LEU A 187 12.74 1.36 11.57
N SER A 188 12.51 0.37 12.42
CA SER A 188 13.48 -0.62 12.88
C SER A 188 13.07 -2.03 12.45
N VAL A 189 13.96 -3.02 12.60
CA VAL A 189 13.63 -4.44 12.34
C VAL A 189 12.48 -4.93 13.23
N PRO A 190 12.45 -4.65 14.56
CA PRO A 190 11.31 -4.98 15.41
C PRO A 190 9.99 -4.39 14.91
N VAL A 191 9.97 -3.12 14.48
CA VAL A 191 8.79 -2.47 13.90
C VAL A 191 8.32 -3.18 12.63
N ALA A 192 9.23 -3.45 11.70
CA ALA A 192 8.90 -4.15 10.46
C ALA A 192 8.32 -5.55 10.74
N ARG A 193 8.92 -6.32 11.66
CA ARG A 193 8.40 -7.63 12.08
C ARG A 193 7.02 -7.52 12.74
N ALA A 194 6.78 -6.49 13.56
CA ALA A 194 5.48 -6.26 14.19
C ALA A 194 4.37 -6.05 13.16
N LEU A 195 4.64 -5.36 12.04
CA LEU A 195 3.68 -5.21 10.94
C LEU A 195 3.28 -6.55 10.33
N PHE A 196 4.21 -7.49 10.16
CA PHE A 196 3.88 -8.84 9.70
C PHE A 196 3.05 -9.61 10.73
N ARG A 197 3.40 -9.51 12.02
CA ARG A 197 2.65 -10.18 13.11
C ARG A 197 1.23 -9.62 13.28
N ALA A 198 1.03 -8.33 13.01
CA ALA A 198 -0.28 -7.68 13.06
C ALA A 198 -1.30 -8.28 12.07
N GLY A 199 -0.81 -8.86 10.97
CA GLY A 199 -1.58 -9.71 10.05
C GLY A 199 -2.93 -9.12 9.64
N PRO A 200 -4.04 -9.76 10.04
CA PRO A 200 -5.39 -9.35 9.60
C PRO A 200 -5.82 -7.96 10.01
N GLU A 201 -5.30 -7.40 11.12
CA GLU A 201 -5.70 -6.07 11.58
C GLU A 201 -5.24 -4.97 10.61
N THR A 202 -4.09 -5.19 9.94
CA THR A 202 -3.51 -4.21 9.01
C THR A 202 -4.10 -4.28 7.59
N ARG A 203 -5.04 -5.19 7.31
CA ARG A 203 -5.56 -5.42 5.94
C ARG A 203 -6.32 -4.23 5.34
N PHE A 204 -6.80 -3.31 6.18
CA PHE A 204 -7.50 -2.10 5.73
C PHE A 204 -6.59 -0.86 5.68
N VAL A 205 -5.33 -1.01 6.03
CA VAL A 205 -4.37 0.09 5.97
C VAL A 205 -4.15 0.51 4.52
N HIS A 206 -4.42 1.78 4.25
CA HIS A 206 -4.19 2.40 2.95
C HIS A 206 -3.34 3.67 3.03
N ASN A 207 -3.00 4.11 4.25
CA ASN A 207 -2.05 5.20 4.49
C ASN A 207 -0.89 4.65 5.33
N LEU A 208 0.32 4.77 4.80
CA LEU A 208 1.56 4.41 5.49
C LEU A 208 2.50 5.60 5.48
N PHE A 209 2.83 6.07 6.67
CA PHE A 209 3.75 7.16 6.89
C PHE A 209 4.96 6.64 7.68
N VAL A 210 6.15 6.98 7.23
CA VAL A 210 7.41 6.58 7.85
C VAL A 210 8.31 7.81 7.94
N GLY A 211 8.67 8.21 9.15
CA GLY A 211 9.52 9.39 9.39
C GLY A 211 10.96 9.17 8.97
N GLY A 212 11.50 8.00 9.26
CA GLY A 212 12.86 7.67 8.91
C GLY A 212 13.26 6.26 9.34
N LEU A 213 14.55 5.96 9.20
CA LEU A 213 15.15 4.75 9.73
C LEU A 213 15.63 5.00 11.17
N ALA A 214 15.60 3.96 11.99
CA ALA A 214 16.33 3.97 13.25
C ALA A 214 17.84 4.09 12.94
N TYR A 215 18.56 4.87 13.75
CA TYR A 215 20.02 4.97 13.61
C TYR A 215 20.67 3.71 14.15
N ASP A 216 21.74 3.25 13.47
CA ASP A 216 22.54 2.09 13.90
C ASP A 216 23.29 2.32 15.22
N ASP A 217 23.35 3.58 15.71
CA ASP A 217 24.03 3.94 16.97
C ASP A 217 23.33 3.42 18.23
N GLU A 218 22.07 3.00 18.13
CA GLU A 218 21.40 2.18 19.14
C GLU A 218 21.51 0.70 18.73
N GLU A 219 22.74 0.21 18.53
CA GLU A 219 23.03 -1.22 18.62
C GLU A 219 22.65 -1.67 20.05
N GLU A 220 21.35 -1.90 20.24
CA GLU A 220 20.97 -2.85 21.26
C GLU A 220 21.72 -4.14 20.95
N GLU A 221 22.59 -4.54 21.89
CA GLU A 221 23.22 -5.86 21.93
C GLU A 221 22.12 -6.90 21.71
N GLY A 222 21.98 -7.39 20.50
CA GLY A 222 20.93 -8.30 20.09
C GLY A 222 20.23 -7.88 18.82
N THR A 223 20.99 -7.49 17.75
CA THR A 223 20.44 -7.56 16.41
C THR A 223 20.00 -9.00 16.19
N ASP A 224 18.70 -9.17 16.04
CA ASP A 224 17.97 -10.43 15.85
C ASP A 224 18.38 -11.14 14.53
N GLU A 225 19.62 -10.99 14.09
CA GLU A 225 20.18 -11.70 12.93
C GLU A 225 20.14 -13.22 13.14
N ASP A 226 20.31 -13.65 14.41
CA ASP A 226 20.19 -15.05 14.83
C ASP A 226 18.78 -15.44 15.29
N ALA A 227 17.80 -14.53 15.22
CA ALA A 227 16.44 -14.86 15.61
C ALA A 227 15.89 -15.97 14.70
N PRO A 228 15.28 -17.00 15.31
CA PRO A 228 14.72 -18.11 14.54
C PRO A 228 13.70 -17.59 13.54
N ALA A 229 13.69 -18.21 12.32
CA ALA A 229 12.75 -17.88 11.27
C ALA A 229 11.31 -17.93 11.80
N GLU A 230 10.60 -16.81 11.73
CA GLU A 230 9.21 -16.72 12.13
C GLU A 230 8.29 -17.06 10.97
N PRO A 231 7.26 -17.91 11.18
CA PRO A 231 6.29 -18.23 10.12
C PRO A 231 5.62 -16.96 9.59
N GLY A 232 5.68 -16.75 8.27
CA GLY A 232 5.05 -15.62 7.60
C GLY A 232 5.90 -14.34 7.55
N ILE A 233 7.07 -14.31 8.18
CA ILE A 233 8.04 -13.21 8.07
C ILE A 233 9.17 -13.66 7.15
N PRO A 234 9.45 -12.94 6.04
CA PRO A 234 10.54 -13.30 5.15
C PRO A 234 11.91 -13.13 5.85
N PRO A 235 12.89 -13.98 5.53
CA PRO A 235 14.24 -13.81 6.07
C PRO A 235 14.87 -12.51 5.55
N ILE A 236 15.69 -11.91 6.40
CA ILE A 236 16.55 -10.79 6.02
C ILE A 236 17.76 -11.38 5.31
N PRO A 237 18.13 -10.92 4.09
CA PRO A 237 19.35 -11.37 3.45
C PRO A 237 20.58 -10.88 4.22
N GLU A 238 21.63 -11.70 4.27
CA GLU A 238 22.89 -11.31 4.88
C GLU A 238 23.54 -10.11 4.14
N GLY A 239 24.16 -9.22 4.90
CA GLY A 239 24.92 -8.09 4.36
C GLY A 239 24.09 -7.04 3.63
N VAL A 240 22.79 -6.97 3.88
CA VAL A 240 21.95 -5.89 3.33
C VAL A 240 22.08 -4.64 4.18
N GLU A 241 22.29 -3.53 3.52
CA GLU A 241 22.11 -2.21 4.11
C GLU A 241 20.61 -1.99 4.41
N ASN A 242 20.30 -1.50 5.61
CA ASN A 242 18.93 -1.22 6.06
C ASN A 242 17.98 -2.44 6.04
N PRO A 243 18.21 -3.45 6.89
CA PRO A 243 17.41 -4.68 6.94
C PRO A 243 15.92 -4.43 7.21
N ALA A 244 15.56 -3.39 7.96
CA ALA A 244 14.18 -2.99 8.22
C ALA A 244 13.42 -2.61 6.93
N GLN A 245 14.06 -1.87 6.02
CA GLN A 245 13.49 -1.54 4.71
C GLN A 245 13.33 -2.79 3.84
N HIS A 246 14.31 -3.71 3.87
CA HIS A 246 14.23 -4.98 3.15
C HIS A 246 13.09 -5.88 3.63
N LEU A 247 12.71 -5.80 4.91
CA LEU A 247 11.51 -6.43 5.42
C LEU A 247 10.26 -5.70 4.92
N LEU A 248 10.17 -4.40 5.16
CA LEU A 248 8.97 -3.63 4.87
C LEU A 248 8.60 -3.68 3.38
N VAL A 249 9.56 -3.66 2.46
CA VAL A 249 9.29 -3.77 1.01
C VAL A 249 8.58 -5.09 0.63
N ARG A 250 8.63 -6.09 1.49
CA ARG A 250 7.96 -7.39 1.30
C ARG A 250 6.66 -7.50 2.08
N TRP A 251 6.26 -6.47 2.79
CA TRP A 251 5.02 -6.48 3.57
C TRP A 251 3.80 -6.57 2.63
N PRO A 252 2.94 -7.61 2.77
CA PRO A 252 1.89 -7.89 1.79
C PRO A 252 0.85 -6.79 1.64
N GLN A 253 0.71 -5.92 2.66
CA GLN A 253 -0.29 -4.85 2.67
C GLN A 253 0.12 -3.64 1.83
N LEU A 254 1.38 -3.53 1.40
CA LEU A 254 1.83 -2.45 0.51
C LEU A 254 0.94 -2.33 -0.73
N ARG A 255 0.43 -3.44 -1.26
CA ARG A 255 -0.46 -3.47 -2.43
C ARG A 255 -1.78 -2.69 -2.23
N PHE A 256 -2.17 -2.38 -1.00
CA PHE A 256 -3.38 -1.63 -0.66
C PHE A 256 -3.10 -0.18 -0.29
N ILE A 257 -1.81 0.19 -0.21
CA ILE A 257 -1.41 1.54 0.14
C ILE A 257 -1.75 2.49 -1.00
N ARG A 258 -2.42 3.59 -0.64
CA ARG A 258 -2.81 4.70 -1.52
C ARG A 258 -2.07 5.98 -1.21
N ARG A 259 -1.69 6.16 0.06
CA ARG A 259 -0.86 7.29 0.50
C ARG A 259 0.39 6.75 1.16
N PHE A 260 1.53 7.05 0.56
CA PHE A 260 2.83 6.65 1.07
C PHE A 260 3.70 7.89 1.23
N ILE A 261 4.09 8.15 2.48
CA ILE A 261 4.99 9.25 2.81
C ILE A 261 6.19 8.66 3.54
N TRP A 262 7.39 8.90 3.02
CA TRP A 262 8.63 8.52 3.67
C TRP A 262 9.59 9.69 3.75
N GLY A 263 9.97 10.00 4.97
CA GLY A 263 10.67 11.23 5.29
C GLY A 263 9.71 12.42 5.27
N TRP A 264 10.21 13.56 5.72
CA TRP A 264 9.45 14.79 5.63
C TRP A 264 9.61 15.41 4.26
N PRO A 265 8.55 15.96 3.69
CA PRO A 265 8.76 16.98 2.69
C PRO A 265 9.61 18.07 3.35
N ALA A 266 10.73 18.37 2.71
CA ALA A 266 11.62 19.41 3.18
C ALA A 266 10.82 20.66 3.51
N ASP A 267 10.96 21.19 4.72
CA ASP A 267 10.57 22.57 4.98
C ASP A 267 11.38 23.39 3.99
N PRO A 268 10.74 24.27 3.19
CA PRO A 268 11.49 25.14 2.26
C PRO A 268 12.53 26.01 2.95
N THR A 269 12.50 26.07 4.29
CA THR A 269 13.46 26.80 5.12
C THR A 269 14.54 25.90 5.73
N ASP A 270 14.45 24.57 5.51
CA ASP A 270 15.42 23.62 6.05
C ASP A 270 16.65 23.58 5.13
N GLU A 271 17.79 24.09 5.64
CA GLU A 271 19.06 24.09 4.89
C GLU A 271 19.61 22.68 4.62
N TYR A 272 19.17 21.68 5.39
CA TYR A 272 19.65 20.27 5.27
C TYR A 272 18.51 19.28 5.50
N PRO A 273 17.60 19.12 4.56
CA PRO A 273 16.57 18.11 4.70
C PRO A 273 17.22 16.72 4.73
N SER A 274 16.95 15.95 5.78
CA SER A 274 17.55 14.66 5.99
C SER A 274 16.94 13.59 5.07
N CYS A 275 17.79 12.80 4.41
CA CYS A 275 17.38 11.64 3.64
C CYS A 275 17.25 10.43 4.54
N HIS A 276 16.04 9.96 4.72
CA HIS A 276 15.71 8.93 5.69
C HIS A 276 15.36 7.58 5.06
N MET A 277 15.66 7.39 3.76
CA MET A 277 15.37 6.17 3.02
C MET A 277 16.53 5.80 2.10
N ASN A 278 16.86 4.51 2.03
CA ASN A 278 17.73 4.02 0.98
C ASN A 278 17.06 4.18 -0.40
N GLY A 279 17.62 5.07 -1.22
CA GLY A 279 17.06 5.43 -2.52
C GLY A 279 17.00 4.27 -3.51
N ASP A 280 17.85 3.26 -3.36
CA ASP A 280 17.89 2.10 -4.26
C ASP A 280 16.63 1.22 -4.11
N LEU A 281 15.95 1.27 -2.95
CA LEU A 281 14.73 0.50 -2.69
C LEU A 281 13.43 1.25 -3.06
N VAL A 282 13.49 2.54 -3.39
CA VAL A 282 12.30 3.36 -3.69
C VAL A 282 11.44 2.72 -4.79
N TYR A 283 12.05 2.29 -5.89
CA TYR A 283 11.34 1.62 -6.96
C TYR A 283 10.66 0.34 -6.49
N ASP A 284 11.34 -0.43 -5.64
CA ASP A 284 10.84 -1.71 -5.14
C ASP A 284 9.64 -1.53 -4.20
N PHE A 285 9.58 -0.43 -3.45
CA PHE A 285 8.41 -0.04 -2.68
C PHE A 285 7.26 0.35 -3.59
N VAL A 286 7.47 1.33 -4.45
CA VAL A 286 6.38 1.95 -5.22
C VAL A 286 5.75 0.98 -6.21
N LYS A 287 6.52 0.06 -6.78
CA LYS A 287 5.98 -0.99 -7.67
C LYS A 287 5.00 -1.94 -6.97
N GLN A 288 5.03 -2.03 -5.63
CA GLN A 288 4.08 -2.83 -4.86
C GLN A 288 2.73 -2.11 -4.65
N MET A 289 2.64 -0.81 -4.95
CA MET A 289 1.50 0.06 -4.68
C MET A 289 0.78 0.47 -5.97
N PRO A 290 0.06 -0.44 -6.66
CA PRO A 290 -0.51 -0.16 -7.98
C PRO A 290 -1.58 0.94 -7.98
N ASP A 291 -2.24 1.15 -6.84
CA ASP A 291 -3.32 2.13 -6.66
C ASP A 291 -2.86 3.37 -5.88
N ILE A 292 -1.56 3.70 -5.92
CA ILE A 292 -1.01 4.88 -5.22
C ILE A 292 -1.67 6.17 -5.72
N GLU A 293 -2.12 6.99 -4.77
CA GLU A 293 -2.76 8.28 -5.00
C GLU A 293 -1.85 9.44 -4.55
N GLU A 294 -1.13 9.27 -3.44
CA GLU A 294 -0.16 10.23 -2.94
C GLU A 294 1.16 9.54 -2.62
N LEU A 295 2.21 10.01 -3.27
CA LEU A 295 3.57 9.53 -3.08
C LEU A 295 4.48 10.71 -2.75
N ARG A 296 4.98 10.74 -1.50
CA ARG A 296 5.97 11.71 -1.05
C ARG A 296 7.17 10.98 -0.47
N ILE A 297 8.33 11.19 -1.05
CA ILE A 297 9.57 10.48 -0.67
C ILE A 297 10.71 11.47 -0.57
N SER A 298 11.43 11.41 0.54
CA SER A 298 12.71 12.10 0.75
C SER A 298 13.82 11.04 0.76
N ALA A 299 14.55 10.93 -0.36
CA ALA A 299 15.60 9.92 -0.54
C ALA A 299 16.60 10.30 -1.63
N HIS A 300 17.84 9.85 -1.48
CA HIS A 300 18.87 9.97 -2.53
C HIS A 300 18.59 8.98 -3.68
N VAL A 301 17.68 9.33 -4.57
CA VAL A 301 17.31 8.47 -5.70
C VAL A 301 18.22 8.73 -6.89
N ARG A 302 19.09 7.75 -7.22
CA ARG A 302 20.01 7.81 -8.35
C ARG A 302 19.29 7.59 -9.68
N GLU A 303 19.90 8.04 -10.79
CA GLU A 303 19.32 8.00 -12.13
C GLU A 303 18.75 6.63 -12.54
N PRO A 304 19.39 5.49 -12.35
CA PRO A 304 18.83 4.19 -12.76
C PRO A 304 17.51 3.87 -12.06
N VAL A 305 17.38 4.24 -10.78
CA VAL A 305 16.16 4.03 -9.98
C VAL A 305 15.10 5.04 -10.35
N ALA A 306 15.47 6.33 -10.50
CA ALA A 306 14.56 7.38 -10.95
C ALA A 306 13.94 7.04 -12.31
N ASN A 307 14.74 6.56 -13.26
CA ASN A 307 14.27 6.14 -14.58
C ASN A 307 13.21 5.03 -14.52
N LYS A 308 13.33 4.09 -13.58
CA LYS A 308 12.32 3.03 -13.36
C LYS A 308 11.10 3.57 -12.64
N LEU A 309 11.30 4.38 -11.60
CA LEU A 309 10.22 4.97 -10.79
C LEU A 309 9.30 5.83 -11.64
N PHE A 310 9.85 6.76 -12.41
CA PHE A 310 9.07 7.67 -13.25
C PHE A 310 8.37 6.98 -14.43
N ALA A 311 8.81 5.77 -14.80
CA ALA A 311 8.16 4.95 -15.82
C ALA A 311 7.07 4.01 -15.26
N LEU A 312 6.88 3.95 -13.93
CA LEU A 312 5.82 3.15 -13.32
C LEU A 312 4.44 3.68 -13.71
N LYS A 313 3.51 2.76 -13.96
CA LYS A 313 2.11 3.13 -14.18
C LYS A 313 1.43 3.38 -12.84
N MET A 314 1.03 4.61 -12.63
CA MET A 314 0.35 5.07 -11.42
C MET A 314 -0.97 5.76 -11.81
N PRO A 315 -1.99 5.01 -12.26
CA PRO A 315 -3.20 5.57 -12.88
C PRO A 315 -4.06 6.41 -11.92
N ARG A 316 -3.85 6.28 -10.61
CA ARG A 316 -4.60 7.01 -9.57
C ARG A 316 -3.80 8.14 -8.96
N LEU A 317 -2.57 8.36 -9.40
CA LEU A 317 -1.67 9.34 -8.80
C LEU A 317 -2.25 10.75 -8.88
N ARG A 318 -2.32 11.41 -7.73
CA ARG A 318 -2.75 12.79 -7.53
C ARG A 318 -1.57 13.67 -7.13
N VAL A 319 -0.73 13.15 -6.24
CA VAL A 319 0.41 13.89 -5.70
C VAL A 319 1.68 13.07 -5.86
N PHE A 320 2.68 13.67 -6.46
CA PHE A 320 4.03 13.11 -6.58
C PHE A 320 5.05 14.10 -6.05
N GLN A 321 5.77 13.72 -5.01
CA GLN A 321 6.90 14.48 -4.48
C GLN A 321 8.11 13.58 -4.32
N LEU A 322 9.24 14.04 -4.84
CA LEU A 322 10.54 13.39 -4.66
C LEU A 322 11.58 14.43 -4.30
N ASP A 323 12.07 14.36 -3.06
CA ASP A 323 13.12 15.22 -2.56
C ASP A 323 14.46 14.47 -2.57
N HIS A 324 15.57 15.21 -2.80
CA HIS A 324 16.95 14.71 -2.92
C HIS A 324 17.21 13.75 -4.09
N GLY A 325 16.38 13.78 -5.12
CA GLY A 325 16.68 13.06 -6.34
C GLY A 325 17.90 13.64 -7.07
N TRP A 326 18.67 12.77 -7.74
CA TRP A 326 19.77 13.17 -8.62
C TRP A 326 19.34 13.34 -10.06
N SER A 327 18.15 12.81 -10.40
CA SER A 327 17.58 12.87 -11.72
C SER A 327 16.06 12.85 -11.63
N PHE A 328 15.43 13.66 -12.48
CA PHE A 328 13.98 13.79 -12.52
C PHE A 328 13.49 13.62 -13.98
N PRO A 329 13.40 12.38 -14.48
CA PRO A 329 12.96 12.11 -15.86
C PRO A 329 11.44 12.28 -15.99
N TYR A 330 10.94 13.51 -15.84
CA TYR A 330 9.51 13.85 -15.88
C TYR A 330 8.83 13.46 -17.19
N GLU A 331 9.57 13.45 -18.30
CA GLU A 331 9.05 13.01 -19.60
C GLU A 331 8.49 11.59 -19.56
N LYS A 332 9.05 10.72 -18.69
CA LYS A 332 8.54 9.35 -18.49
C LYS A 332 7.25 9.33 -17.67
N LEU A 333 7.16 10.20 -16.66
CA LEU A 333 5.96 10.30 -15.83
C LEU A 333 4.80 10.84 -16.65
N VAL A 334 5.00 11.95 -17.38
CA VAL A 334 3.93 12.60 -18.15
C VAL A 334 3.60 11.90 -19.47
N ALA A 335 4.44 10.96 -19.90
CA ALA A 335 4.14 10.12 -21.06
C ALA A 335 3.00 9.12 -20.82
N GLN A 336 2.59 8.92 -19.55
CA GLN A 336 1.49 8.06 -19.17
C GLN A 336 0.22 8.89 -18.87
N PRO A 337 -1.00 8.30 -19.02
CA PRO A 337 -2.21 9.00 -18.63
C PRO A 337 -2.27 9.14 -17.10
N LEU A 338 -2.29 10.37 -16.61
CA LEU A 338 -2.41 10.73 -15.20
C LEU A 338 -3.64 11.63 -15.00
N PRO A 339 -4.87 11.08 -15.13
CA PRO A 339 -6.09 11.88 -15.18
C PRO A 339 -6.42 12.61 -13.87
N PHE A 340 -5.81 12.19 -12.76
CA PHE A 340 -6.06 12.73 -11.43
C PHE A 340 -4.91 13.55 -10.88
N LEU A 341 -3.82 13.71 -11.63
CA LEU A 341 -2.62 14.41 -11.14
C LEU A 341 -2.91 15.88 -10.84
N GLU A 342 -2.66 16.28 -9.60
CA GLU A 342 -2.91 17.61 -9.06
C GLU A 342 -1.59 18.33 -8.73
N GLU A 343 -0.59 17.58 -8.23
CA GLU A 343 0.66 18.15 -7.75
C GLU A 343 1.86 17.31 -8.18
N ILE A 344 2.89 17.97 -8.68
CA ILE A 344 4.24 17.42 -8.84
C ILE A 344 5.20 18.41 -8.18
N SER A 345 5.99 17.93 -7.25
CA SER A 345 7.07 18.69 -6.65
C SER A 345 8.36 17.87 -6.57
N SER A 346 9.49 18.55 -6.59
CA SER A 346 10.78 17.94 -6.42
C SER A 346 11.79 18.95 -5.91
N HIS A 347 12.65 18.49 -5.04
CA HIS A 347 13.81 19.25 -4.59
C HIS A 347 15.06 18.45 -4.99
N PRO A 348 15.92 19.00 -5.85
CA PRO A 348 17.16 18.34 -6.21
C PRO A 348 18.09 18.28 -5.00
N HIS A 349 18.94 17.28 -4.98
CA HIS A 349 20.07 17.28 -4.03
C HIS A 349 20.86 18.57 -4.23
N GLY A 350 21.07 19.31 -3.16
CA GLY A 350 21.77 20.60 -3.23
C GLY A 350 23.13 20.46 -3.89
N LEU A 351 23.35 21.24 -4.95
CA LEU A 351 24.65 21.37 -5.65
C LEU A 351 25.63 22.26 -4.86
N GLU A 352 25.48 22.37 -3.55
CA GLU A 352 26.30 23.23 -2.70
C GLU A 352 27.49 22.50 -2.04
N HIS A 353 28.22 21.71 -2.79
CA HIS A 353 29.65 21.55 -2.54
C HIS A 353 30.35 21.70 -3.89
N GLY A 354 30.69 22.96 -4.18
CA GLY A 354 31.46 23.29 -5.36
C GLY A 354 32.78 22.51 -5.40
N ASP A 355 33.05 21.96 -6.56
CA ASP A 355 34.39 21.70 -7.05
C ASP A 355 35.00 23.00 -7.60
#